data_857a680b4572317b49dc935f0fbf0727
#
_entry.id   857a680b4572317b49dc935f0fbf0727
#
_cell.length_a   1.000
_cell.length_b   1.000
_cell.length_c   1.000
_cell.angle_alpha   90.00
_cell.angle_beta   90.00
_cell.angle_gamma   90.00
#
_symmetry.space_group_name_H-M   'P 1'
#
loop_
_entity.id
_entity.type
_entity.pdbx_description
1 polymer ?
#
loop_
_entity_poly.entity_id
_entity_poly.type
_entity_poly.pdbx_seq_one_letter_code
_entity_poly.pdbx_strand_id
1 'polypeptide(L)'
;MTVTQDGNVLSISGEQFHAALNLETAQLTRYEALGADGTFHALIVPGEGPKGSFYRAATDNDRAFGSGLGHMNAAWKEPGTYVVTNRALYADENPVRVTFDGCYPALENMLVSLEYRFYGDGSIRVQMHLSAPEHQQLIYIPVVGMQMTLPKAYERMTYFGCGPEENYTDRHSGTKVGRYETTVTDNFFPYMEPSETGNRTGVRWIALTDETGEGLLAAADNAPMEASALHYTPEALTQAKHPYQLTATENVILRLNAVQIGLGGDNSWYRIIVHEPYLTPLTRDYDYAYILSPLSAKEDAMEKARTIRNYP
;
A
#
# COMPACT_ATOMS: atom_id res chain seq x y z
N MET A 1 -21.14 -6.98 -15.30
CA MET A 1 -19.72 -6.81 -15.69
C MET A 1 -19.43 -7.62 -16.94
N THR A 2 -18.53 -7.15 -17.79
CA THR A 2 -18.00 -7.88 -18.94
C THR A 2 -16.56 -8.26 -18.66
N VAL A 3 -16.21 -9.51 -18.86
CA VAL A 3 -14.86 -10.05 -18.66
C VAL A 3 -14.34 -10.53 -20.02
N THR A 4 -13.18 -10.03 -20.42
CA THR A 4 -12.51 -10.44 -21.66
C THR A 4 -11.03 -10.67 -21.38
N GLN A 5 -10.45 -11.65 -22.06
CA GLN A 5 -9.02 -11.94 -21.97
C GLN A 5 -8.38 -11.89 -23.35
N ASP A 6 -7.29 -11.11 -23.45
CA ASP A 6 -6.43 -11.07 -24.65
C ASP A 6 -4.98 -11.34 -24.23
N GLY A 7 -4.46 -12.50 -24.57
CA GLY A 7 -3.16 -12.97 -24.11
C GLY A 7 -3.07 -13.01 -22.59
N ASN A 8 -2.15 -12.21 -22.03
CA ASN A 8 -1.94 -12.08 -20.58
C ASN A 8 -2.70 -10.89 -19.95
N VAL A 9 -3.56 -10.21 -20.69
CA VAL A 9 -4.36 -9.09 -20.18
C VAL A 9 -5.79 -9.55 -19.96
N LEU A 10 -6.24 -9.50 -18.71
CA LEU A 10 -7.64 -9.69 -18.32
C LEU A 10 -8.28 -8.31 -18.17
N SER A 11 -9.28 -8.01 -18.98
CA SER A 11 -10.05 -6.76 -18.90
C SER A 11 -11.41 -7.04 -18.26
N ILE A 12 -11.76 -6.21 -17.27
CA ILE A 12 -13.02 -6.28 -16.55
C ILE A 12 -13.65 -4.90 -16.60
N SER A 13 -14.86 -4.81 -17.11
CA SER A 13 -15.55 -3.51 -17.28
C SER A 13 -17.00 -3.59 -16.84
N GLY A 14 -17.47 -2.50 -16.25
CA GLY A 14 -18.85 -2.19 -15.96
C GLY A 14 -19.26 -0.87 -16.64
N GLU A 15 -20.47 -0.42 -16.37
CA GLU A 15 -20.95 0.87 -16.87
C GLU A 15 -20.17 2.05 -16.28
N GLN A 16 -19.66 1.90 -15.07
CA GLN A 16 -19.03 2.97 -14.29
C GLN A 16 -17.51 2.80 -14.12
N PHE A 17 -16.91 1.70 -14.60
CA PHE A 17 -15.48 1.45 -14.40
C PHE A 17 -14.86 0.59 -15.50
N HIS A 18 -13.54 0.73 -15.64
CA HIS A 18 -12.68 -0.17 -16.40
C HIS A 18 -11.50 -0.59 -15.55
N ALA A 19 -11.18 -1.89 -15.57
CA ALA A 19 -9.99 -2.44 -14.93
C ALA A 19 -9.28 -3.41 -15.88
N ALA A 20 -7.95 -3.49 -15.76
CA ALA A 20 -7.16 -4.50 -16.46
C ALA A 20 -6.10 -5.08 -15.52
N LEU A 21 -5.98 -6.40 -15.54
CA LEU A 21 -5.02 -7.15 -14.73
C LEU A 21 -4.08 -7.91 -15.66
N ASN A 22 -2.78 -7.77 -15.45
CA ASN A 22 -1.77 -8.57 -16.13
C ASN A 22 -1.64 -9.92 -15.43
N LEU A 23 -1.99 -10.99 -16.10
CA LEU A 23 -2.00 -12.36 -15.57
C LEU A 23 -0.60 -12.98 -15.43
N GLU A 24 0.43 -12.39 -15.99
CA GLU A 24 1.82 -12.84 -15.87
C GLU A 24 2.53 -12.22 -14.66
N THR A 25 2.18 -10.97 -14.34
CA THR A 25 2.82 -10.21 -13.26
C THR A 25 1.91 -10.01 -12.04
N ALA A 26 0.64 -10.46 -12.12
CA ALA A 26 -0.41 -10.23 -11.12
C ALA A 26 -0.67 -8.74 -10.82
N GLN A 27 -0.33 -7.83 -11.74
CA GLN A 27 -0.43 -6.40 -11.53
C GLN A 27 -1.69 -5.82 -12.14
N LEU A 28 -2.42 -5.02 -11.37
CA LEU A 28 -3.50 -4.17 -11.88
C LEU A 28 -2.87 -3.06 -12.72
N THR A 29 -3.02 -3.14 -14.05
CA THR A 29 -2.36 -2.23 -15.00
C THR A 29 -3.23 -1.05 -15.43
N ARG A 30 -4.56 -1.17 -15.25
CA ARG A 30 -5.54 -0.13 -15.52
C ARG A 30 -6.61 -0.17 -14.44
N TYR A 31 -7.00 0.98 -13.96
CA TYR A 31 -8.18 1.16 -13.13
C TYR A 31 -8.70 2.57 -13.33
N GLU A 32 -9.91 2.67 -13.85
CA GLU A 32 -10.56 3.92 -14.24
C GLU A 32 -12.00 3.92 -13.78
N ALA A 33 -12.53 5.09 -13.48
CA ALA A 33 -13.93 5.29 -13.17
C ALA A 33 -14.55 6.40 -14.03
N LEU A 34 -15.86 6.29 -14.26
CA LEU A 34 -16.64 7.31 -14.94
C LEU A 34 -16.82 8.52 -14.03
N GLY A 35 -16.27 9.66 -14.41
CA GLY A 35 -16.40 10.92 -13.72
C GLY A 35 -17.74 11.62 -13.97
N ALA A 36 -18.00 12.67 -13.19
CA ALA A 36 -19.22 13.49 -13.33
C ALA A 36 -19.32 14.20 -14.69
N ASP A 37 -18.20 14.37 -15.37
CA ASP A 37 -18.11 14.96 -16.73
C ASP A 37 -18.47 13.96 -17.85
N GLY A 38 -18.75 12.69 -17.49
CA GLY A 38 -19.09 11.62 -18.43
C GLY A 38 -17.88 11.00 -19.13
N THR A 39 -16.66 11.26 -18.67
CA THR A 39 -15.43 10.64 -19.16
C THR A 39 -14.81 9.70 -18.14
N PHE A 40 -14.02 8.73 -18.60
CA PHE A 40 -13.29 7.84 -17.70
C PHE A 40 -11.98 8.48 -17.26
N HIS A 41 -11.77 8.56 -15.93
CA HIS A 41 -10.57 9.09 -15.31
C HIS A 41 -9.78 7.97 -14.65
N ALA A 42 -8.46 8.03 -14.78
CA ALA A 42 -7.56 7.07 -14.16
C ALA A 42 -7.57 7.21 -12.63
N LEU A 43 -7.79 6.11 -11.92
CA LEU A 43 -7.67 6.02 -10.46
C LEU A 43 -6.26 5.63 -10.03
N ILE A 44 -5.53 4.94 -10.91
CA ILE A 44 -4.10 4.64 -10.78
C ILE A 44 -3.37 5.09 -12.04
N VAL A 45 -2.11 5.42 -11.93
CA VAL A 45 -1.25 5.62 -13.11
C VAL A 45 -1.16 4.29 -13.86
N PRO A 46 -1.37 4.25 -15.19
CA PRO A 46 -1.32 3.01 -15.97
C PRO A 46 -0.02 2.22 -15.73
N GLY A 47 -0.15 0.93 -15.39
CA GLY A 47 0.97 0.06 -15.08
C GLY A 47 1.52 0.20 -13.64
N GLU A 48 0.99 1.12 -12.82
CA GLU A 48 1.47 1.40 -11.48
C GLU A 48 0.45 1.02 -10.38
N GLY A 49 -0.31 -0.04 -10.61
CA GLY A 49 -1.23 -0.60 -9.62
C GLY A 49 -0.51 -1.26 -8.44
N PRO A 50 -1.27 -1.87 -7.51
CA PRO A 50 -0.71 -2.46 -6.31
C PRO A 50 0.42 -3.44 -6.61
N LYS A 51 1.57 -3.24 -5.96
CA LYS A 51 2.73 -4.15 -5.97
C LYS A 51 3.28 -4.31 -4.56
N GLY A 52 3.88 -5.45 -4.26
CA GLY A 52 4.47 -5.71 -2.94
C GLY A 52 5.48 -4.62 -2.54
N SER A 53 5.37 -4.17 -1.31
CA SER A 53 6.23 -3.14 -0.72
C SER A 53 6.72 -3.64 0.63
N PHE A 54 8.02 -3.97 0.72
CA PHE A 54 8.63 -4.61 1.88
C PHE A 54 9.72 -3.75 2.51
N TYR A 55 9.92 -2.54 1.95
CA TYR A 55 10.96 -1.60 2.32
C TYR A 55 10.38 -0.28 2.81
N ARG A 56 11.07 0.37 3.75
CA ARG A 56 10.89 1.78 4.11
C ARG A 56 12.21 2.52 4.01
N ALA A 57 12.15 3.82 3.79
CA ALA A 57 13.34 4.66 3.88
C ALA A 57 13.90 4.58 5.30
N ALA A 58 15.15 4.16 5.43
CA ALA A 58 15.78 3.87 6.71
C ALA A 58 15.75 5.09 7.64
N THR A 59 15.25 4.92 8.85
CA THR A 59 15.37 5.90 9.94
C THR A 59 16.78 5.92 10.49
N ASP A 60 17.12 6.89 11.37
CA ASP A 60 18.42 6.93 12.03
C ASP A 60 18.70 5.64 12.81
N ASN A 61 17.68 5.09 13.47
CA ASN A 61 17.79 3.82 14.17
C ASN A 61 17.99 2.63 13.22
N ASP A 62 17.35 2.64 12.06
CA ASP A 62 17.57 1.59 11.04
C ASP A 62 19.00 1.64 10.46
N ARG A 63 19.62 2.83 10.44
CA ARG A 63 21.00 3.05 9.96
C ARG A 63 22.06 2.82 11.03
N ALA A 64 21.68 2.87 12.31
CA ALA A 64 22.58 3.01 13.42
C ALA A 64 23.61 1.88 13.51
N PHE A 65 24.89 2.28 13.56
CA PHE A 65 26.06 1.56 14.05
C PHE A 65 26.19 0.08 13.60
N GLY A 66 25.87 -0.23 12.36
CA GLY A 66 25.90 -1.59 11.85
C GLY A 66 24.84 -2.49 12.47
N SER A 67 23.77 -1.90 13.03
CA SER A 67 22.64 -2.65 13.52
C SER A 67 22.06 -3.56 12.42
N GLY A 68 21.59 -4.74 12.82
CA GLY A 68 21.04 -5.71 11.88
C GLY A 68 19.90 -5.18 11.02
N LEU A 69 19.17 -4.15 11.49
CA LEU A 69 18.06 -3.54 10.74
C LEU A 69 18.53 -2.75 9.51
N GLY A 70 19.66 -2.02 9.59
CA GLY A 70 20.21 -1.33 8.42
C GLY A 70 20.58 -2.30 7.29
N HIS A 71 21.21 -3.42 7.62
CA HIS A 71 21.54 -4.46 6.64
C HIS A 71 20.28 -5.16 6.09
N MET A 72 19.29 -5.41 6.94
CA MET A 72 18.03 -6.01 6.52
C MET A 72 17.23 -5.09 5.60
N ASN A 73 17.22 -3.77 5.86
CA ASN A 73 16.62 -2.80 4.96
C ASN A 73 17.27 -2.81 3.57
N ALA A 74 18.57 -2.98 3.48
CA ALA A 74 19.28 -3.08 2.20
C ALA A 74 18.81 -4.29 1.37
N ALA A 75 18.56 -5.44 2.00
CA ALA A 75 18.03 -6.63 1.35
C ALA A 75 16.60 -6.44 0.82
N TRP A 76 15.78 -5.65 1.51
CA TRP A 76 14.39 -5.42 1.15
C TRP A 76 14.18 -4.30 0.12
N LYS A 77 15.18 -3.44 -0.08
CA LYS A 77 15.10 -2.28 -0.98
C LYS A 77 14.86 -2.67 -2.43
N GLU A 78 15.41 -3.80 -2.85
CA GLU A 78 15.30 -4.30 -4.21
C GLU A 78 14.69 -5.70 -4.21
N PRO A 79 13.39 -5.84 -3.95
CA PRO A 79 12.73 -7.15 -3.83
C PRO A 79 12.70 -7.92 -5.14
N GLY A 80 13.06 -7.27 -6.25
CA GLY A 80 12.95 -7.84 -7.58
C GLY A 80 11.50 -7.90 -8.06
N THR A 81 11.30 -8.72 -9.09
CA THR A 81 9.98 -8.91 -9.70
C THR A 81 9.26 -10.06 -9.04
N TYR A 82 7.98 -9.90 -8.75
CA TYR A 82 7.10 -10.99 -8.37
C TYR A 82 6.95 -11.99 -9.53
N VAL A 83 7.27 -13.24 -9.28
CA VAL A 83 7.18 -14.31 -10.26
C VAL A 83 5.95 -15.17 -9.96
N VAL A 84 4.97 -15.12 -10.85
CA VAL A 84 3.76 -15.95 -10.76
C VAL A 84 4.11 -17.41 -11.08
N THR A 85 3.81 -18.31 -10.15
CA THR A 85 4.01 -19.76 -10.31
C THR A 85 2.71 -20.50 -10.61
N ASN A 86 1.58 -19.96 -10.14
CA ASN A 86 0.25 -20.50 -10.40
C ASN A 86 -0.77 -19.35 -10.45
N ARG A 87 -1.87 -19.55 -11.19
CA ARG A 87 -2.99 -18.62 -11.26
C ARG A 87 -4.30 -19.32 -11.54
N ALA A 88 -5.40 -18.76 -11.04
CA ALA A 88 -6.74 -19.21 -11.37
C ALA A 88 -7.68 -18.03 -11.61
N LEU A 89 -8.55 -18.16 -12.62
CA LEU A 89 -9.58 -17.19 -12.96
C LEU A 89 -10.97 -17.81 -12.76
N TYR A 90 -11.80 -17.13 -12.01
CA TYR A 90 -13.19 -17.50 -11.72
C TYR A 90 -14.11 -16.42 -12.31
N ALA A 91 -14.18 -16.40 -13.64
CA ALA A 91 -14.89 -15.34 -14.39
C ALA A 91 -16.42 -15.38 -14.23
N ASP A 92 -16.97 -16.56 -13.95
CA ASP A 92 -18.42 -16.76 -13.76
C ASP A 92 -18.89 -16.50 -12.32
N GLU A 93 -17.97 -16.22 -11.39
CA GLU A 93 -18.31 -15.84 -10.01
C GLU A 93 -18.75 -14.35 -9.96
N ASN A 94 -19.52 -14.03 -8.95
CA ASN A 94 -19.89 -12.65 -8.61
C ASN A 94 -19.63 -12.42 -7.11
N PRO A 95 -18.54 -11.72 -6.74
CA PRO A 95 -17.59 -10.98 -7.59
C PRO A 95 -16.70 -11.89 -8.47
N VAL A 96 -16.21 -11.33 -9.59
CA VAL A 96 -15.18 -12.00 -10.43
C VAL A 96 -13.90 -12.11 -9.60
N ARG A 97 -13.33 -13.33 -9.51
CA ARG A 97 -12.18 -13.59 -8.65
C ARG A 97 -10.98 -14.09 -9.47
N VAL A 98 -9.80 -13.57 -9.14
CA VAL A 98 -8.53 -14.00 -9.72
C VAL A 98 -7.53 -14.23 -8.59
N THR A 99 -6.87 -15.40 -8.60
CA THR A 99 -5.84 -15.75 -7.61
C THR A 99 -4.50 -15.99 -8.27
N PHE A 100 -3.44 -15.65 -7.54
CA PHE A 100 -2.06 -15.88 -7.95
C PHE A 100 -1.27 -16.44 -6.78
N ASP A 101 -0.48 -17.49 -7.05
CA ASP A 101 0.60 -17.91 -6.17
C ASP A 101 1.92 -17.57 -6.83
N GLY A 102 2.89 -17.15 -6.06
CA GLY A 102 4.18 -16.74 -6.60
C GLY A 102 5.21 -16.48 -5.52
N CYS A 103 6.36 -15.96 -5.94
CA CYS A 103 7.44 -15.66 -5.02
C CYS A 103 8.23 -14.43 -5.47
N TYR A 104 9.06 -13.94 -4.54
CA TYR A 104 10.11 -12.96 -4.80
C TYR A 104 11.49 -13.67 -4.74
N PRO A 105 12.07 -14.07 -5.88
CA PRO A 105 13.34 -14.81 -5.89
C PRO A 105 14.49 -14.07 -5.20
N ALA A 106 14.58 -12.75 -5.35
CA ALA A 106 15.58 -11.93 -4.70
C ALA A 106 15.45 -11.85 -3.16
N LEU A 107 14.32 -12.26 -2.62
CA LEU A 107 14.03 -12.34 -1.18
C LEU A 107 13.93 -13.82 -0.74
N GLU A 108 14.95 -14.62 -1.06
CA GLU A 108 15.04 -16.03 -0.65
C GLU A 108 13.82 -16.88 -1.08
N ASN A 109 13.23 -16.55 -2.24
CA ASN A 109 11.99 -17.14 -2.75
C ASN A 109 10.79 -16.98 -1.80
N MET A 110 10.72 -15.85 -1.10
CA MET A 110 9.59 -15.52 -0.24
C MET A 110 8.26 -15.72 -0.97
N LEU A 111 7.41 -16.60 -0.45
CA LEU A 111 6.15 -16.95 -1.06
C LEU A 111 5.08 -15.91 -0.74
N VAL A 112 4.36 -15.50 -1.77
CA VAL A 112 3.26 -14.56 -1.66
C VAL A 112 2.09 -15.03 -2.52
N SER A 113 0.90 -15.09 -1.94
CA SER A 113 -0.34 -15.28 -2.70
C SER A 113 -1.12 -13.97 -2.76
N LEU A 114 -1.69 -13.69 -3.93
CA LEU A 114 -2.53 -12.52 -4.18
C LEU A 114 -3.91 -12.95 -4.64
N GLU A 115 -4.94 -12.28 -4.15
CA GLU A 115 -6.31 -12.44 -4.64
C GLU A 115 -6.89 -11.09 -4.99
N TYR A 116 -7.53 -11.00 -6.16
CA TYR A 116 -8.34 -9.87 -6.59
C TYR A 116 -9.79 -10.30 -6.74
N ARG A 117 -10.72 -9.52 -6.16
CA ARG A 117 -12.17 -9.68 -6.40
C ARG A 117 -12.72 -8.38 -6.95
N PHE A 118 -13.37 -8.46 -8.11
CA PHE A 118 -13.93 -7.33 -8.83
C PHE A 118 -15.44 -7.30 -8.66
N TYR A 119 -15.97 -6.22 -8.12
CA TYR A 119 -17.39 -6.02 -7.86
C TYR A 119 -18.05 -5.18 -8.95
N GLY A 120 -19.37 -5.30 -9.10
CA GLY A 120 -20.13 -4.64 -10.16
C GLY A 120 -20.17 -3.12 -10.08
N ASP A 121 -19.89 -2.54 -8.94
CA ASP A 121 -19.78 -1.08 -8.70
C ASP A 121 -18.37 -0.53 -8.99
N GLY A 122 -17.46 -1.36 -9.44
CA GLY A 122 -16.07 -1.02 -9.71
C GLY A 122 -15.14 -1.17 -8.50
N SER A 123 -15.63 -1.53 -7.33
CA SER A 123 -14.77 -1.84 -6.18
C SER A 123 -13.92 -3.08 -6.45
N ILE A 124 -12.67 -3.07 -5.96
CA ILE A 124 -11.71 -4.17 -6.10
C ILE A 124 -11.16 -4.52 -4.73
N ARG A 125 -11.46 -5.71 -4.24
CA ARG A 125 -10.80 -6.25 -3.05
C ARG A 125 -9.45 -6.83 -3.45
N VAL A 126 -8.41 -6.43 -2.74
CA VAL A 126 -7.04 -6.92 -2.91
C VAL A 126 -6.61 -7.58 -1.60
N GLN A 127 -6.24 -8.84 -1.67
CA GLN A 127 -5.68 -9.58 -0.53
C GLN A 127 -4.26 -10.03 -0.85
N MET A 128 -3.38 -9.91 0.14
CA MET A 128 -2.03 -10.46 0.11
C MET A 128 -1.84 -11.39 1.30
N HIS A 129 -1.36 -12.59 1.03
CA HIS A 129 -0.88 -13.53 2.02
C HIS A 129 0.61 -13.77 1.80
N LEU A 130 1.43 -13.49 2.80
CA LEU A 130 2.86 -13.72 2.82
C LEU A 130 3.13 -14.89 3.77
N SER A 131 3.68 -15.97 3.23
CA SER A 131 3.99 -17.17 4.00
C SER A 131 5.38 -17.05 4.64
N ALA A 132 5.47 -17.45 5.90
CA ALA A 132 6.74 -17.56 6.61
C ALA A 132 7.64 -18.60 5.92
N PRO A 133 8.86 -18.24 5.48
CA PRO A 133 9.77 -19.20 4.88
C PRO A 133 10.31 -20.18 5.92
N GLU A 134 10.50 -21.45 5.54
CA GLU A 134 11.01 -22.51 6.44
C GLU A 134 12.47 -22.27 6.87
N HIS A 135 13.29 -21.73 5.96
CA HIS A 135 14.70 -21.44 6.19
C HIS A 135 15.04 -20.07 5.63
N GLN A 136 15.55 -19.17 6.46
CA GLN A 136 15.82 -17.81 6.07
C GLN A 136 17.01 -17.20 6.82
N GLN A 137 17.73 -16.32 6.15
CA GLN A 137 18.73 -15.45 6.76
C GLN A 137 18.11 -14.11 7.18
N LEU A 138 17.05 -13.69 6.48
CA LEU A 138 16.27 -12.50 6.83
C LEU A 138 15.36 -12.81 8.02
N ILE A 139 15.53 -12.08 9.11
CA ILE A 139 14.82 -12.36 10.38
C ILE A 139 13.58 -11.49 10.53
N TYR A 140 13.66 -10.23 10.11
CA TYR A 140 12.60 -9.24 10.22
C TYR A 140 12.32 -8.59 8.88
N ILE A 141 11.04 -8.32 8.61
CA ILE A 141 10.61 -7.58 7.42
C ILE A 141 10.28 -6.14 7.82
N PRO A 142 10.90 -5.11 7.20
CA PRO A 142 10.64 -3.72 7.57
C PRO A 142 9.18 -3.30 7.38
N VAL A 143 8.56 -3.75 6.30
CA VAL A 143 7.17 -3.45 5.95
C VAL A 143 6.52 -4.67 5.33
N VAL A 144 5.28 -4.95 5.70
CA VAL A 144 4.40 -5.86 4.97
C VAL A 144 3.29 -5.02 4.36
N GLY A 145 3.34 -4.78 3.06
CA GLY A 145 2.40 -3.88 2.44
C GLY A 145 2.40 -3.93 0.92
N MET A 146 1.61 -3.05 0.36
CA MET A 146 1.56 -2.77 -1.07
C MET A 146 1.68 -1.28 -1.34
N GLN A 147 2.26 -0.95 -2.49
CA GLN A 147 2.42 0.41 -2.99
C GLN A 147 1.78 0.52 -4.37
N MET A 148 1.18 1.67 -4.64
CA MET A 148 0.66 2.03 -5.96
C MET A 148 0.87 3.52 -6.23
N THR A 149 0.81 3.92 -7.50
CA THR A 149 0.94 5.31 -7.91
C THR A 149 -0.39 5.84 -8.41
N LEU A 150 -0.85 6.95 -7.83
CA LEU A 150 -2.08 7.63 -8.20
C LEU A 150 -1.77 8.90 -9.00
N PRO A 151 -2.73 9.38 -9.82
CA PRO A 151 -2.59 10.64 -10.55
C PRO A 151 -2.29 11.83 -9.62
N LYS A 152 -1.49 12.77 -10.12
CA LYS A 152 -1.08 14.01 -9.44
C LYS A 152 -2.26 14.81 -8.86
N ALA A 153 -3.41 14.78 -9.52
CA ALA A 153 -4.59 15.53 -9.11
C ALA A 153 -5.14 15.09 -7.73
N TYR A 154 -4.82 13.88 -7.28
CA TYR A 154 -5.35 13.32 -6.01
C TYR A 154 -4.55 13.82 -4.80
N GLU A 155 -4.52 15.14 -4.65
CA GLU A 155 -3.75 15.86 -3.62
C GLU A 155 -4.44 15.91 -2.27
N ARG A 156 -5.79 15.86 -2.23
CA ARG A 156 -6.54 15.89 -0.96
C ARG A 156 -6.55 14.53 -0.32
N MET A 157 -6.11 14.46 0.93
CA MET A 157 -6.05 13.25 1.73
C MET A 157 -7.02 13.35 2.91
N THR A 158 -8.04 12.48 2.93
CA THR A 158 -8.94 12.33 4.08
C THR A 158 -8.85 10.90 4.58
N TYR A 159 -8.77 10.69 5.90
CA TYR A 159 -8.67 9.34 6.46
C TYR A 159 -9.39 9.20 7.79
N PHE A 160 -9.72 7.96 8.17
CA PHE A 160 -10.22 7.58 9.48
C PHE A 160 -9.26 6.60 10.13
N GLY A 161 -8.50 7.08 11.09
CA GLY A 161 -7.41 6.35 11.74
C GLY A 161 -6.82 7.13 12.90
N CYS A 162 -5.62 6.78 13.35
CA CYS A 162 -4.88 7.53 14.35
C CYS A 162 -4.25 8.78 13.73
N GLY A 163 -4.42 9.93 14.39
CA GLY A 163 -3.93 11.22 13.88
C GLY A 163 -4.03 12.35 14.92
N PRO A 164 -3.89 13.62 14.47
CA PRO A 164 -3.61 14.08 13.10
C PRO A 164 -2.16 13.87 12.64
N GLU A 165 -1.21 13.80 13.56
CA GLU A 165 0.22 13.70 13.25
C GLU A 165 0.59 12.30 12.75
N GLU A 166 1.74 12.18 12.05
CA GLU A 166 2.29 10.88 11.68
C GLU A 166 2.51 10.02 12.92
N ASN A 167 2.27 8.74 12.78
CA ASN A 167 2.41 7.82 13.89
C ASN A 167 2.78 6.42 13.40
N TYR A 168 3.38 5.64 14.30
CA TYR A 168 3.91 4.31 14.03
C TYR A 168 3.52 3.37 15.16
N THR A 169 3.66 2.09 14.96
CA THR A 169 3.21 1.05 15.90
C THR A 169 3.74 1.25 17.33
N ASP A 170 4.94 1.80 17.50
CA ASP A 170 5.59 2.13 18.78
C ASP A 170 5.55 3.63 19.13
N ARG A 171 4.93 4.46 18.30
CA ARG A 171 4.82 5.93 18.47
C ARG A 171 3.43 6.41 18.09
N HIS A 172 2.41 6.04 18.85
CA HIS A 172 1.03 6.45 18.61
C HIS A 172 0.22 6.82 19.86
N SER A 173 0.82 6.75 21.05
CA SER A 173 0.11 7.00 22.32
C SER A 173 -0.48 8.42 22.44
N GLY A 174 0.10 9.41 21.73
CA GLY A 174 -0.40 10.78 21.68
C GLY A 174 -1.50 11.03 20.66
N THR A 175 -1.81 10.03 19.83
CA THR A 175 -2.79 10.18 18.76
C THR A 175 -4.19 9.70 19.19
N LYS A 176 -5.20 10.13 18.46
CA LYS A 176 -6.59 9.69 18.67
C LYS A 176 -7.16 9.16 17.37
N VAL A 177 -8.03 8.17 17.49
CA VAL A 177 -8.80 7.70 16.33
C VAL A 177 -9.85 8.76 15.98
N GLY A 178 -9.83 9.21 14.74
CA GLY A 178 -10.75 10.23 14.23
C GLY A 178 -10.73 10.32 12.71
N ARG A 179 -11.63 11.13 12.16
CA ARG A 179 -11.56 11.56 10.77
C ARG A 179 -10.66 12.79 10.70
N TYR A 180 -9.68 12.75 9.83
CA TYR A 180 -8.72 13.82 9.60
C TYR A 180 -8.61 14.14 8.12
N GLU A 181 -8.25 15.38 7.84
CA GLU A 181 -8.06 15.90 6.49
C GLU A 181 -6.71 16.62 6.42
N THR A 182 -5.98 16.39 5.35
CA THR A 182 -4.70 17.03 5.03
C THR A 182 -4.48 16.99 3.53
N THR A 183 -3.30 17.38 3.06
CA THR A 183 -2.86 17.18 1.68
C THR A 183 -1.73 16.15 1.64
N VAL A 184 -1.47 15.59 0.46
CA VAL A 184 -0.32 14.72 0.23
C VAL A 184 0.98 15.49 0.46
N THR A 185 1.02 16.75 0.04
CA THR A 185 2.16 17.67 0.27
C THR A 185 2.41 17.89 1.76
N ASP A 186 1.37 18.23 2.56
CA ASP A 186 1.50 18.50 3.98
C ASP A 186 1.72 17.23 4.82
N ASN A 187 1.45 16.06 4.25
CA ASN A 187 1.70 14.78 4.92
C ASN A 187 3.20 14.45 5.04
N PHE A 188 4.06 15.13 4.28
CA PHE A 188 5.50 14.97 4.34
C PHE A 188 6.10 15.76 5.50
N PHE A 189 6.77 15.08 6.45
CA PHE A 189 7.57 15.74 7.47
C PHE A 189 9.04 15.79 7.04
N PRO A 190 9.66 17.00 6.95
CA PRO A 190 11.02 17.18 6.44
C PRO A 190 12.06 16.92 7.54
N TYR A 191 12.30 15.65 7.86
CA TYR A 191 13.41 15.27 8.74
C TYR A 191 14.74 15.76 8.18
N MET A 192 15.70 16.10 9.07
CA MET A 192 17.01 16.64 8.69
C MET A 192 17.77 15.76 7.71
N GLU A 193 17.74 14.45 7.92
CA GLU A 193 18.10 13.44 6.94
C GLU A 193 16.81 12.74 6.50
N PRO A 194 16.47 12.77 5.19
CA PRO A 194 15.25 12.15 4.71
C PRO A 194 15.16 10.66 5.08
N SER A 195 14.02 10.27 5.58
CA SER A 195 13.73 8.93 6.09
C SER A 195 12.24 8.61 5.95
N GLU A 196 11.78 7.49 6.48
CA GLU A 196 10.36 7.15 6.56
C GLU A 196 9.58 8.27 7.25
N THR A 197 8.46 8.66 6.67
CA THR A 197 7.63 9.78 7.13
C THR A 197 6.18 9.62 6.66
N GLY A 198 5.26 10.36 7.30
CA GLY A 198 3.88 10.50 6.86
C GLY A 198 2.98 9.29 7.11
N ASN A 199 3.43 8.28 7.86
CA ASN A 199 2.63 7.10 8.16
C ASN A 199 1.48 7.41 9.13
N ARG A 200 0.37 6.72 8.97
CA ARG A 200 -0.79 6.69 9.87
C ARG A 200 -1.10 5.26 10.24
N THR A 201 -1.27 4.96 11.52
CA THR A 201 -1.68 3.64 12.02
C THR A 201 -3.17 3.59 12.28
N GLY A 202 -3.69 2.37 12.43
CA GLY A 202 -5.09 2.17 12.77
C GLY A 202 -6.06 2.73 11.74
N VAL A 203 -5.64 2.82 10.48
CA VAL A 203 -6.44 3.36 9.38
C VAL A 203 -7.54 2.36 8.99
N ARG A 204 -8.80 2.80 9.06
CA ARG A 204 -9.95 2.03 8.59
C ARG A 204 -10.26 2.33 7.13
N TRP A 205 -9.99 3.55 6.70
CA TRP A 205 -10.06 3.97 5.32
C TRP A 205 -9.23 5.24 5.09
N ILE A 206 -8.80 5.42 3.86
CA ILE A 206 -8.14 6.61 3.33
C ILE A 206 -8.71 6.93 1.95
N ALA A 207 -9.01 8.18 1.69
CA ALA A 207 -9.44 8.68 0.39
C ALA A 207 -8.45 9.73 -0.13
N LEU A 208 -8.04 9.58 -1.37
CA LEU A 208 -7.22 10.51 -2.12
C LEU A 208 -8.09 11.07 -3.25
N THR A 209 -8.35 12.38 -3.23
CA THR A 209 -9.27 13.02 -4.18
C THR A 209 -8.65 14.26 -4.81
N ASP A 210 -9.17 14.63 -5.95
CA ASP A 210 -8.88 15.89 -6.59
C ASP A 210 -9.67 17.07 -5.96
N GLU A 211 -9.60 18.24 -6.59
CA GLU A 211 -10.29 19.43 -6.13
C GLU A 211 -11.83 19.33 -6.23
N THR A 212 -12.34 18.46 -7.09
CA THR A 212 -13.78 18.22 -7.25
C THR A 212 -14.33 17.27 -6.20
N GLY A 213 -13.45 16.51 -5.52
CA GLY A 213 -13.78 15.45 -4.58
C GLY A 213 -13.90 14.07 -5.22
N GLU A 214 -13.55 13.94 -6.51
CA GLU A 214 -13.46 12.65 -7.19
C GLU A 214 -12.09 12.00 -6.95
N GLY A 215 -12.04 10.67 -6.84
CA GLY A 215 -10.77 9.98 -6.64
C GLY A 215 -10.90 8.52 -6.21
N LEU A 216 -9.96 8.10 -5.38
CA LEU A 216 -9.82 6.72 -4.90
C LEU A 216 -10.02 6.64 -3.39
N LEU A 217 -10.91 5.74 -2.97
CA LEU A 217 -11.05 5.29 -1.59
C LEU A 217 -10.37 3.94 -1.43
N ALA A 218 -9.56 3.78 -0.38
CA ALA A 218 -9.05 2.50 0.08
C ALA A 218 -9.57 2.22 1.51
N ALA A 219 -10.32 1.15 1.68
CA ALA A 219 -10.85 0.72 2.98
C ALA A 219 -10.19 -0.57 3.45
N ALA A 220 -9.73 -0.59 4.69
CA ALA A 220 -9.24 -1.81 5.31
C ALA A 220 -10.38 -2.83 5.44
N ASP A 221 -10.14 -4.08 5.09
CA ASP A 221 -11.17 -5.12 5.11
C ASP A 221 -11.26 -5.79 6.49
N ASN A 222 -10.31 -6.64 6.85
CA ASN A 222 -10.42 -7.44 8.08
C ASN A 222 -9.97 -6.69 9.34
N ALA A 223 -8.85 -6.00 9.28
CA ALA A 223 -8.23 -5.27 10.38
C ALA A 223 -7.80 -3.88 9.93
N PRO A 224 -7.71 -2.90 10.85
CA PRO A 224 -7.12 -1.61 10.50
C PRO A 224 -5.70 -1.80 9.93
N MET A 225 -5.36 -0.99 8.95
CA MET A 225 -4.07 -0.99 8.27
C MET A 225 -3.24 0.25 8.65
N GLU A 226 -2.03 0.30 8.16
CA GLU A 226 -1.23 1.52 8.10
C GLU A 226 -1.29 2.10 6.69
N ALA A 227 -1.25 3.42 6.59
CA ALA A 227 -1.29 4.10 5.29
C ALA A 227 -0.41 5.34 5.27
N SER A 228 0.20 5.60 4.12
CA SER A 228 0.87 6.87 3.82
C SER A 228 0.66 7.25 2.35
N ALA A 229 0.58 8.55 2.09
CA ALA A 229 0.53 9.10 0.74
C ALA A 229 1.51 10.27 0.66
N LEU A 230 2.47 10.19 -0.26
CA LEU A 230 3.57 11.13 -0.41
C LEU A 230 3.87 11.40 -1.88
N HIS A 231 4.60 12.50 -2.16
CA HIS A 231 5.22 12.74 -3.46
C HIS A 231 6.64 12.17 -3.57
N TYR A 232 7.04 11.30 -2.64
CA TYR A 232 8.37 10.70 -2.60
C TYR A 232 8.28 9.19 -2.48
N THR A 233 9.11 8.48 -3.23
CA THR A 233 9.27 7.04 -3.05
C THR A 233 10.23 6.76 -1.88
N PRO A 234 10.15 5.58 -1.24
CA PRO A 234 11.12 5.18 -0.22
C PRO A 234 12.57 5.23 -0.70
N GLU A 235 12.80 4.92 -1.99
CA GLU A 235 14.12 4.97 -2.62
C GLU A 235 14.64 6.41 -2.72
N ALA A 236 13.79 7.37 -3.15
CA ALA A 236 14.15 8.79 -3.22
C ALA A 236 14.51 9.34 -1.83
N LEU A 237 13.69 9.02 -0.82
CA LEU A 237 13.99 9.38 0.57
C LEU A 237 15.31 8.80 1.07
N THR A 238 15.61 7.55 0.69
CA THR A 238 16.86 6.87 1.09
C THR A 238 18.10 7.45 0.42
N GLN A 239 17.99 7.90 -0.83
CA GLN A 239 19.11 8.44 -1.60
C GLN A 239 19.50 9.84 -1.17
N ALA A 240 18.54 10.66 -0.77
CA ALA A 240 18.77 12.03 -0.34
C ALA A 240 19.44 12.07 1.05
N LYS A 241 20.46 12.93 1.20
CA LYS A 241 21.13 13.19 2.48
C LYS A 241 20.55 14.42 3.18
N HIS A 242 19.87 15.28 2.44
CA HIS A 242 19.27 16.50 2.93
C HIS A 242 17.95 16.77 2.22
N PRO A 243 16.96 17.41 2.87
CA PRO A 243 15.66 17.69 2.25
C PRO A 243 15.72 18.44 0.92
N TYR A 244 16.68 19.35 0.74
CA TYR A 244 16.85 20.13 -0.49
C TYR A 244 17.30 19.28 -1.70
N GLN A 245 17.74 18.03 -1.49
CA GLN A 245 18.11 17.09 -2.54
C GLN A 245 16.92 16.26 -3.02
N LEU A 246 15.80 16.31 -2.29
CA LEU A 246 14.61 15.57 -2.67
C LEU A 246 13.96 16.22 -3.90
N THR A 247 13.63 15.38 -4.86
CA THR A 247 12.81 15.77 -6.01
C THR A 247 11.47 15.03 -5.88
N ALA A 248 10.40 15.80 -5.71
CA ALA A 248 9.06 15.25 -5.66
C ALA A 248 8.70 14.60 -7.01
N THR A 249 8.03 13.47 -6.94
CA THR A 249 7.35 12.91 -8.13
C THR A 249 6.16 13.79 -8.49
N GLU A 250 5.76 13.78 -9.76
CA GLU A 250 4.51 14.47 -10.13
C GLU A 250 3.27 13.76 -9.56
N ASN A 251 3.36 12.47 -9.32
CA ASN A 251 2.25 11.62 -8.90
C ASN A 251 2.25 11.40 -7.38
N VAL A 252 1.20 10.75 -6.89
CA VAL A 252 1.04 10.38 -5.48
C VAL A 252 1.44 8.92 -5.30
N ILE A 253 2.35 8.66 -4.37
CA ILE A 253 2.74 7.32 -3.95
C ILE A 253 1.89 6.94 -2.75
N LEU A 254 0.90 6.08 -2.96
CA LEU A 254 0.05 5.53 -1.91
C LEU A 254 0.61 4.20 -1.44
N ARG A 255 0.84 4.07 -0.14
CA ARG A 255 1.25 2.83 0.51
C ARG A 255 0.17 2.39 1.49
N LEU A 256 -0.25 1.15 1.38
CA LEU A 256 -1.21 0.48 2.26
C LEU A 256 -0.51 -0.73 2.86
N ASN A 257 -0.29 -0.71 4.17
CA ASN A 257 0.51 -1.72 4.85
C ASN A 257 -0.31 -2.46 5.90
N ALA A 258 -0.07 -3.75 6.02
CA ALA A 258 -0.54 -4.53 7.17
C ALA A 258 0.15 -4.03 8.46
N VAL A 259 1.47 -3.81 8.37
CA VAL A 259 2.32 -3.41 9.49
C VAL A 259 3.67 -2.88 9.00
N GLN A 260 4.26 -1.97 9.77
CA GLN A 260 5.67 -1.62 9.70
C GLN A 260 6.36 -1.98 11.02
N ILE A 261 7.66 -2.30 10.96
CA ILE A 261 8.49 -2.47 12.14
C ILE A 261 8.57 -1.15 12.92
N GLY A 262 8.65 -1.20 14.25
CA GLY A 262 8.76 -0.02 15.10
C GLY A 262 9.96 0.87 14.74
N LEU A 263 9.98 2.09 15.29
CA LEU A 263 11.01 3.09 15.02
C LEU A 263 12.20 3.01 15.98
N GLY A 264 12.00 2.50 17.20
CA GLY A 264 13.06 2.56 18.18
C GLY A 264 12.78 1.80 19.48
N GLY A 265 13.64 2.08 20.46
CA GLY A 265 13.64 1.47 21.77
C GLY A 265 14.34 2.38 22.79
N ASP A 266 15.02 1.79 23.79
CA ASP A 266 15.64 2.54 24.89
C ASP A 266 16.87 3.35 24.46
N ASN A 267 17.54 2.93 23.39
CA ASN A 267 18.74 3.61 22.85
C ASN A 267 19.04 3.16 21.41
N SER A 268 20.06 3.77 20.80
CA SER A 268 20.47 3.50 19.41
C SER A 268 21.78 2.68 19.31
N TRP A 269 22.20 1.99 20.35
CA TRP A 269 23.50 1.34 20.46
C TRP A 269 23.47 -0.18 20.28
N TYR A 270 22.31 -0.83 20.38
CA TYR A 270 22.19 -2.27 20.25
C TYR A 270 22.02 -2.73 18.81
N ARG A 271 22.30 -4.01 18.57
CA ARG A 271 22.12 -4.65 17.26
C ARG A 271 20.67 -4.62 16.77
N ILE A 272 19.71 -4.78 17.70
CA ILE A 272 18.28 -4.66 17.45
C ILE A 272 17.78 -3.56 18.39
N ILE A 273 17.40 -2.42 17.85
CA ILE A 273 17.02 -1.25 18.62
C ILE A 273 15.54 -1.29 18.97
N VAL A 274 14.71 -1.82 18.06
CA VAL A 274 13.26 -1.86 18.22
C VAL A 274 12.87 -2.83 19.34
N HIS A 275 11.99 -2.43 20.23
CA HIS A 275 11.44 -3.30 21.27
C HIS A 275 10.70 -4.49 20.66
N GLU A 276 10.84 -5.67 21.29
CA GLU A 276 10.33 -6.95 20.81
C GLU A 276 8.85 -6.93 20.35
N PRO A 277 7.90 -6.28 21.07
CA PRO A 277 6.49 -6.24 20.65
C PRO A 277 6.24 -5.54 19.31
N TYR A 278 7.18 -4.71 18.86
CA TYR A 278 7.09 -3.92 17.63
C TYR A 278 7.97 -4.46 16.49
N LEU A 279 8.56 -5.61 16.68
CA LEU A 279 9.28 -6.35 15.64
C LEU A 279 8.29 -7.03 14.71
N THR A 280 8.69 -7.18 13.47
CA THR A 280 7.94 -7.86 12.40
C THR A 280 8.69 -9.12 11.95
N PRO A 281 8.68 -10.21 12.77
CA PRO A 281 9.47 -11.39 12.47
C PRO A 281 8.92 -12.15 11.27
N LEU A 282 9.81 -12.68 10.43
CA LEU A 282 9.45 -13.59 9.34
C LEU A 282 9.18 -15.04 9.77
N THR A 283 9.01 -15.28 11.07
CA THR A 283 8.65 -16.61 11.62
C THR A 283 7.14 -16.85 11.69
N ARG A 284 6.35 -15.93 11.15
CA ARG A 284 4.88 -16.02 11.07
C ARG A 284 4.38 -15.55 9.73
N ASP A 285 3.22 -16.02 9.34
CA ASP A 285 2.50 -15.54 8.18
C ASP A 285 1.93 -14.14 8.42
N TYR A 286 1.77 -13.40 7.33
CA TYR A 286 1.08 -12.11 7.31
C TYR A 286 -0.05 -12.17 6.29
N ASP A 287 -1.24 -11.79 6.71
CA ASP A 287 -2.43 -11.76 5.88
C ASP A 287 -3.15 -10.45 6.07
N TYR A 288 -3.43 -9.74 4.98
CA TYR A 288 -4.23 -8.53 5.03
C TYR A 288 -4.95 -8.29 3.70
N ALA A 289 -6.04 -7.55 3.80
CA ALA A 289 -6.82 -7.16 2.64
C ALA A 289 -7.34 -5.73 2.79
N TYR A 290 -7.54 -5.10 1.65
CA TYR A 290 -8.20 -3.81 1.53
C TYR A 290 -9.07 -3.78 0.28
N ILE A 291 -10.02 -2.84 0.25
CA ILE A 291 -10.91 -2.64 -0.88
C ILE A 291 -10.63 -1.26 -1.47
N LEU A 292 -10.25 -1.22 -2.73
CA LEU A 292 -10.18 -0.02 -3.55
C LEU A 292 -11.56 0.25 -4.13
N SER A 293 -12.00 1.50 -4.11
CA SER A 293 -13.29 1.88 -4.69
C SER A 293 -13.20 3.28 -5.33
N PRO A 294 -13.78 3.49 -6.51
CA PRO A 294 -13.99 4.83 -7.02
C PRO A 294 -14.77 5.66 -5.99
N LEU A 295 -14.40 6.93 -5.83
CA LEU A 295 -15.14 7.87 -4.99
C LEU A 295 -15.58 9.04 -5.88
N SER A 296 -16.89 9.26 -5.97
CA SER A 296 -17.44 10.41 -6.68
C SER A 296 -17.56 11.62 -5.76
N ALA A 297 -17.59 12.83 -6.31
CA ALA A 297 -17.72 14.09 -5.58
C ALA A 297 -19.00 14.18 -4.69
N LYS A 298 -20.00 13.35 -4.95
CA LYS A 298 -21.28 13.35 -4.22
C LYS A 298 -21.34 12.33 -3.09
N GLU A 299 -20.34 11.45 -3.00
CA GLU A 299 -20.30 10.39 -1.99
C GLU A 299 -19.54 10.82 -0.73
N ASP A 300 -20.01 10.41 0.43
CA ASP A 300 -19.26 10.51 1.67
C ASP A 300 -18.35 9.29 1.80
N ALA A 301 -17.04 9.54 1.95
CA ALA A 301 -16.03 8.49 2.01
C ALA A 301 -16.23 7.52 3.19
N MET A 302 -16.75 8.00 4.34
CA MET A 302 -17.02 7.16 5.50
C MET A 302 -18.22 6.22 5.25
N GLU A 303 -19.30 6.73 4.68
CA GLU A 303 -20.46 5.90 4.36
C GLU A 303 -20.13 4.87 3.28
N LYS A 304 -19.39 5.28 2.26
CA LYS A 304 -18.92 4.35 1.23
C LYS A 304 -18.02 3.27 1.80
N ALA A 305 -17.03 3.63 2.64
CA ALA A 305 -16.16 2.68 3.31
C ALA A 305 -16.93 1.66 4.17
N ARG A 306 -17.99 2.09 4.85
CA ARG A 306 -18.87 1.17 5.60
C ARG A 306 -19.61 0.21 4.69
N THR A 307 -20.07 0.69 3.54
CA THR A 307 -20.84 -0.12 2.57
C THR A 307 -19.95 -1.21 1.96
N ILE A 308 -18.79 -0.83 1.41
CA ILE A 308 -17.91 -1.78 0.70
C ILE A 308 -17.27 -2.83 1.62
N ARG A 309 -17.04 -2.53 2.91
CA ARG A 309 -16.53 -3.50 3.89
C ARG A 309 -17.50 -4.65 4.20
N ASN A 310 -18.75 -4.54 3.83
CA ASN A 310 -19.75 -5.59 3.99
C ASN A 310 -19.91 -6.46 2.74
N TYR A 311 -19.05 -6.29 1.74
CA TYR A 311 -19.08 -7.13 0.54
C TYR A 311 -18.65 -8.57 0.87
N PRO A 312 -19.31 -9.58 0.25
CA PRO A 312 -19.05 -10.98 0.50
C PRO A 312 -17.67 -11.45 -0.03
#